data_7c178b7138abf063a1bddc135dc9f3a1
#
_entry.id   7c178b7138abf063a1bddc135dc9f3a1
#
_cell.length_a   1.000
_cell.length_b   1.000
_cell.length_c   1.000
_cell.angle_alpha   90.00
_cell.angle_beta   90.00
_cell.angle_gamma   90.00
#
_symmetry.space_group_name_H-M   'P 1'
#
loop_
_entity.id
_entity.type
_entity.pdbx_description
1 polymer ?
#
loop_
_entity_poly.entity_id
_entity_poly.type
_entity_poly.pdbx_seq_one_letter_code
_entity_poly.pdbx_strand_id
1 'polypeptide(L)'
;VVRNGIESSDFVRKGNEKVLSARLADARFFYQEDLKHPLADNVEKLKTVVFQKDLGTIYQKIERSKEIATYLIDVLGCADRKEDVLRTVYLAKADLVSNMIGEKEFTKLQGFMGADYALKSGENERVSLGIKEHYYPRFQGDLLPTEMEGIIAGISDRIDTLVGCFGVGVIPSGSKDPFALRRAALGIANVIVNSKLNISLKALVNKSLDTLVADGVLKRDRATVEAEVLEFFKQRAINIFGDMGYSRDVIVAVVDKDCDNLVDALERVKTLESFAKEEEFGKLLPVLKRVGNISKDHTDMIINPELFKEDIEKELYQFSVELSNKVNLAIEQRDYAKYLEEITSGKDIINNYFDKIIVMDKDEAIKNNRLSQMRFLTDIFTKMADLNQIEER
;
A
#
# COMPACT_ATOMS: atom_id res chain seq x y z
N VAL A 1 -2.12 -21.15 -32.53
CA VAL A 1 -3.59 -21.14 -32.47
C VAL A 1 -4.04 -22.52 -32.02
N VAL A 2 -4.62 -22.65 -30.85
CA VAL A 2 -5.17 -23.90 -30.31
C VAL A 2 -6.68 -23.86 -30.51
N ARG A 3 -7.24 -24.91 -31.09
CA ARG A 3 -8.69 -25.07 -31.26
C ARG A 3 -9.14 -26.37 -30.59
N ASN A 4 -10.25 -26.31 -29.84
CA ASN A 4 -10.92 -27.51 -29.35
C ASN A 4 -11.55 -28.26 -30.52
N GLY A 5 -10.86 -29.26 -31.06
CA GLY A 5 -11.35 -30.11 -32.14
C GLY A 5 -10.36 -31.21 -32.41
N ILE A 6 -10.87 -32.36 -32.72
CA ILE A 6 -10.20 -33.66 -32.65
C ILE A 6 -9.17 -33.87 -33.75
N GLU A 7 -9.15 -33.07 -34.80
CA GLU A 7 -8.14 -33.18 -35.86
C GLU A 7 -7.76 -31.81 -36.40
N SER A 8 -6.45 -31.51 -36.33
CA SER A 8 -5.86 -30.40 -37.10
C SER A 8 -5.79 -30.81 -38.56
N SER A 9 -6.84 -30.53 -39.35
CA SER A 9 -6.74 -30.71 -40.75
C SER A 9 -5.76 -29.70 -41.34
N ASP A 10 -5.00 -30.07 -42.36
CA ASP A 10 -4.12 -29.18 -43.14
C ASP A 10 -4.85 -27.93 -43.66
N PHE A 11 -6.14 -28.05 -43.88
CA PHE A 11 -7.00 -26.93 -44.26
C PHE A 11 -7.12 -25.89 -43.14
N VAL A 12 -7.33 -26.30 -41.89
CA VAL A 12 -7.41 -25.40 -40.76
C VAL A 12 -6.04 -24.74 -40.47
N ARG A 13 -4.94 -25.51 -40.61
CA ARG A 13 -3.58 -24.99 -40.51
C ARG A 13 -3.31 -23.89 -41.53
N LYS A 14 -3.56 -24.17 -42.82
CA LYS A 14 -3.39 -23.21 -43.93
C LYS A 14 -4.26 -21.97 -43.76
N GLY A 15 -5.50 -22.14 -43.29
CA GLY A 15 -6.38 -21.02 -42.96
C GLY A 15 -5.82 -20.12 -41.85
N ASN A 16 -5.34 -20.72 -40.75
CA ASN A 16 -4.71 -19.99 -39.67
C ASN A 16 -3.38 -19.30 -40.08
N GLU A 17 -2.56 -19.99 -40.88
CA GLU A 17 -1.32 -19.43 -41.43
C GLU A 17 -1.60 -18.19 -42.28
N LYS A 18 -2.64 -18.23 -43.12
CA LYS A 18 -3.03 -17.09 -43.95
C LYS A 18 -3.47 -15.89 -43.14
N VAL A 19 -4.31 -16.11 -42.12
CA VAL A 19 -4.76 -15.04 -41.23
C VAL A 19 -3.57 -14.46 -40.42
N LEU A 20 -2.70 -15.33 -39.91
CA LEU A 20 -1.53 -14.90 -39.13
C LEU A 20 -0.55 -14.10 -40.00
N SER A 21 -0.31 -14.55 -41.26
CA SER A 21 0.55 -13.84 -42.23
C SER A 21 0.03 -12.44 -42.54
N ALA A 22 -1.29 -12.30 -42.74
CA ALA A 22 -1.89 -10.99 -42.97
C ALA A 22 -1.69 -10.06 -41.73
N ARG A 23 -1.97 -10.56 -40.51
CA ARG A 23 -1.77 -9.79 -39.29
C ARG A 23 -0.31 -9.39 -39.07
N LEU A 24 0.65 -10.27 -39.39
CA LEU A 24 2.07 -9.95 -39.29
C LEU A 24 2.48 -8.89 -40.32
N ALA A 25 1.88 -8.91 -41.52
CA ALA A 25 2.11 -7.87 -42.50
C ALA A 25 1.58 -6.51 -42.06
N ASP A 26 0.37 -6.47 -41.47
CA ASP A 26 -0.20 -5.26 -40.87
C ASP A 26 0.66 -4.74 -39.74
N ALA A 27 1.05 -5.61 -38.79
CA ALA A 27 1.92 -5.25 -37.68
C ALA A 27 3.26 -4.68 -38.15
N ARG A 28 3.85 -5.30 -39.20
CA ARG A 28 5.11 -4.80 -39.79
C ARG A 28 4.93 -3.41 -40.41
N PHE A 29 3.81 -3.19 -41.10
CA PHE A 29 3.49 -1.89 -41.68
C PHE A 29 3.35 -0.81 -40.59
N PHE A 30 2.52 -1.04 -39.57
CA PHE A 30 2.35 -0.08 -38.47
C PHE A 30 3.66 0.19 -37.74
N TYR A 31 4.46 -0.84 -37.46
CA TYR A 31 5.76 -0.70 -36.84
C TYR A 31 6.70 0.19 -37.66
N GLN A 32 6.76 -0.01 -38.97
CA GLN A 32 7.60 0.81 -39.85
C GLN A 32 7.10 2.25 -39.97
N GLU A 33 5.80 2.47 -39.96
CA GLU A 33 5.22 3.83 -39.93
C GLU A 33 5.51 4.55 -38.61
N ASP A 34 5.35 3.85 -37.48
CA ASP A 34 5.61 4.44 -36.16
C ASP A 34 7.09 4.81 -35.96
N LEU A 35 8.02 4.08 -36.54
CA LEU A 35 9.46 4.38 -36.47
C LEU A 35 9.90 5.61 -37.32
N LYS A 36 9.05 6.20 -38.10
CA LYS A 36 9.39 7.41 -38.90
C LYS A 36 9.55 8.66 -38.04
N HIS A 37 9.00 8.64 -36.81
CA HIS A 37 9.02 9.74 -35.87
C HIS A 37 9.49 9.28 -34.49
N PRO A 38 10.22 10.10 -33.74
CA PRO A 38 10.57 9.80 -32.37
C PRO A 38 9.33 9.58 -31.50
N LEU A 39 9.38 8.65 -30.55
CA LEU A 39 8.28 8.39 -29.62
C LEU A 39 7.78 9.65 -28.91
N ALA A 40 8.70 10.58 -28.60
CA ALA A 40 8.41 11.83 -27.91
C ALA A 40 7.40 12.73 -28.66
N ASP A 41 7.35 12.66 -29.99
CA ASP A 41 6.41 13.46 -30.81
C ASP A 41 4.95 13.07 -30.53
N ASN A 42 4.72 11.86 -30.04
CA ASN A 42 3.39 11.38 -29.69
C ASN A 42 2.84 12.00 -28.40
N VAL A 43 3.71 12.53 -27.52
CA VAL A 43 3.26 13.12 -26.25
C VAL A 43 2.34 14.31 -26.47
N GLU A 44 2.63 15.15 -27.46
CA GLU A 44 1.76 16.29 -27.82
C GLU A 44 0.34 15.84 -28.27
N LYS A 45 0.24 14.70 -28.95
CA LYS A 45 -1.05 14.14 -29.37
C LYS A 45 -1.92 13.69 -28.18
N LEU A 46 -1.31 13.36 -27.03
CA LEU A 46 -2.02 12.98 -25.81
C LEU A 46 -2.82 14.13 -25.19
N LYS A 47 -2.59 15.38 -25.59
CA LYS A 47 -3.40 16.53 -25.20
C LYS A 47 -4.84 16.44 -25.69
N THR A 48 -5.11 15.64 -26.70
CA THR A 48 -6.46 15.43 -27.26
C THR A 48 -7.10 14.12 -26.78
N VAL A 49 -6.34 13.25 -26.12
CA VAL A 49 -6.81 11.95 -25.62
C VAL A 49 -7.36 12.12 -24.21
N VAL A 50 -8.67 11.99 -24.06
CA VAL A 50 -9.34 12.08 -22.76
C VAL A 50 -9.01 10.84 -21.91
N PHE A 51 -8.44 11.06 -20.73
CA PHE A 51 -8.29 10.00 -19.73
C PHE A 51 -9.63 9.71 -19.05
N GLN A 52 -10.20 10.74 -18.43
CA GLN A 52 -11.52 10.71 -17.80
C GLN A 52 -12.12 12.13 -17.86
N LYS A 53 -13.41 12.23 -18.13
CA LYS A 53 -14.08 13.51 -18.43
C LYS A 53 -13.85 14.64 -17.41
N ASP A 54 -13.71 14.27 -16.14
CA ASP A 54 -13.55 15.21 -15.02
C ASP A 54 -12.09 15.37 -14.57
N LEU A 55 -11.18 14.47 -15.03
CA LEU A 55 -9.75 14.48 -14.72
C LEU A 55 -8.89 14.98 -15.89
N GLY A 56 -9.54 15.21 -17.05
CA GLY A 56 -8.88 15.76 -18.22
C GLY A 56 -8.22 14.71 -19.12
N THR A 57 -7.13 15.10 -19.78
CA THR A 57 -6.43 14.33 -20.81
C THR A 57 -5.32 13.44 -20.22
N ILE A 58 -4.81 12.51 -21.05
CA ILE A 58 -3.62 11.70 -20.72
C ILE A 58 -2.41 12.61 -20.49
N TYR A 59 -2.27 13.71 -21.26
CA TYR A 59 -1.19 14.67 -21.07
C TYR A 59 -1.24 15.33 -19.67
N GLN A 60 -2.43 15.80 -19.24
CA GLN A 60 -2.60 16.35 -17.88
C GLN A 60 -2.28 15.33 -16.79
N LYS A 61 -2.68 14.07 -16.99
CA LYS A 61 -2.30 12.97 -16.11
C LYS A 61 -0.78 12.78 -16.04
N ILE A 62 -0.07 12.86 -17.17
CA ILE A 62 1.40 12.79 -17.19
C ILE A 62 2.01 13.92 -16.36
N GLU A 63 1.53 15.16 -16.50
CA GLU A 63 2.06 16.29 -15.73
C GLU A 63 1.86 16.10 -14.22
N ARG A 64 0.68 15.65 -13.77
CA ARG A 64 0.47 15.30 -12.36
C ARG A 64 1.37 14.15 -11.91
N SER A 65 1.52 13.11 -12.74
CA SER A 65 2.41 11.98 -12.43
C SER A 65 3.87 12.40 -12.31
N LYS A 66 4.35 13.40 -13.05
CA LYS A 66 5.71 13.97 -12.91
C LYS A 66 5.91 14.63 -11.54
N GLU A 67 4.92 15.36 -11.06
CA GLU A 67 4.95 15.98 -9.73
C GLU A 67 5.01 14.92 -8.62
N ILE A 68 4.23 13.84 -8.76
CA ILE A 68 4.23 12.71 -7.82
C ILE A 68 5.57 11.97 -7.89
N ALA A 69 6.09 11.73 -9.10
CA ALA A 69 7.39 11.09 -9.30
C ALA A 69 8.53 11.90 -8.69
N THR A 70 8.50 13.23 -8.82
CA THR A 70 9.48 14.11 -8.19
C THR A 70 9.49 13.95 -6.67
N TYR A 71 8.31 13.91 -6.05
CA TYR A 71 8.17 13.63 -4.63
C TYR A 71 8.75 12.26 -4.25
N LEU A 72 8.44 11.21 -5.03
CA LEU A 72 8.96 9.86 -4.76
C LEU A 72 10.48 9.77 -4.91
N ILE A 73 11.08 10.46 -5.89
CA ILE A 73 12.53 10.55 -6.05
C ILE A 73 13.19 11.11 -4.79
N ASP A 74 12.62 12.18 -4.23
CA ASP A 74 13.14 12.82 -3.04
C ASP A 74 13.00 11.90 -1.80
N VAL A 75 11.83 11.30 -1.60
CA VAL A 75 11.55 10.39 -0.48
C VAL A 75 12.41 9.13 -0.52
N LEU A 76 12.66 8.59 -1.71
CA LEU A 76 13.44 7.36 -1.90
C LEU A 76 14.93 7.61 -2.03
N GLY A 77 15.37 8.88 -2.04
CA GLY A 77 16.78 9.25 -2.09
C GLY A 77 17.48 8.88 -3.39
N CYS A 78 16.75 8.84 -4.53
CA CYS A 78 17.29 8.44 -5.84
C CYS A 78 17.44 9.63 -6.80
N ALA A 79 18.00 10.74 -6.30
CA ALA A 79 18.21 11.96 -7.07
C ALA A 79 19.09 11.75 -8.32
N ASP A 80 20.01 10.80 -8.27
CA ASP A 80 20.86 10.37 -9.39
C ASP A 80 20.08 9.74 -10.57
N ARG A 81 18.87 9.27 -10.32
CA ARG A 81 17.97 8.69 -11.33
C ARG A 81 16.90 9.67 -11.82
N LYS A 82 16.88 10.90 -11.31
CA LYS A 82 15.80 11.88 -11.54
C LYS A 82 15.49 12.11 -13.00
N GLU A 83 16.51 12.30 -13.82
CA GLU A 83 16.35 12.57 -15.25
C GLU A 83 15.69 11.39 -15.95
N ASP A 84 16.18 10.18 -15.75
CA ASP A 84 15.65 8.94 -16.37
C ASP A 84 14.23 8.65 -15.88
N VAL A 85 13.94 8.82 -14.59
CA VAL A 85 12.60 8.62 -14.02
C VAL A 85 11.60 9.61 -14.64
N LEU A 86 11.91 10.91 -14.68
CA LEU A 86 11.00 11.90 -15.25
C LEU A 86 10.83 11.72 -16.74
N ARG A 87 11.88 11.30 -17.45
CA ARG A 87 11.81 10.95 -18.87
C ARG A 87 10.92 9.74 -19.10
N THR A 88 11.03 8.72 -18.26
CA THR A 88 10.15 7.54 -18.29
C THR A 88 8.69 7.94 -18.09
N VAL A 89 8.37 8.73 -17.05
CA VAL A 89 6.99 9.20 -16.82
C VAL A 89 6.44 9.99 -18.01
N TYR A 90 7.26 10.85 -18.60
CA TYR A 90 6.88 11.66 -19.75
C TYR A 90 6.52 10.80 -20.98
N LEU A 91 7.28 9.73 -21.24
CA LEU A 91 7.12 8.86 -22.40
C LEU A 91 6.19 7.66 -22.18
N ALA A 92 5.88 7.32 -20.93
CA ALA A 92 5.22 6.07 -20.54
C ALA A 92 3.90 5.77 -21.26
N LYS A 93 3.18 6.81 -21.71
CA LYS A 93 1.90 6.68 -22.40
C LYS A 93 1.96 7.10 -23.88
N ALA A 94 3.14 7.42 -24.40
CA ALA A 94 3.28 7.96 -25.74
C ALA A 94 2.95 6.92 -26.85
N ASP A 95 3.05 5.63 -26.54
CA ASP A 95 2.67 4.56 -27.48
C ASP A 95 1.15 4.42 -27.67
N LEU A 96 0.33 4.96 -26.77
CA LEU A 96 -1.14 4.88 -26.87
C LEU A 96 -1.70 5.48 -28.15
N VAL A 97 -1.01 6.43 -28.77
CA VAL A 97 -1.38 7.10 -30.01
C VAL A 97 -0.54 6.68 -31.20
N SER A 98 0.25 5.61 -31.07
CA SER A 98 0.93 4.97 -32.22
C SER A 98 -0.06 4.21 -33.07
N ASN A 99 0.29 4.02 -34.37
CA ASN A 99 -0.54 3.22 -35.27
C ASN A 99 -0.70 1.79 -34.77
N MET A 100 0.38 1.19 -34.24
CA MET A 100 0.37 -0.17 -33.70
C MET A 100 -0.65 -0.30 -32.57
N ILE A 101 -0.60 0.55 -31.55
CA ILE A 101 -1.46 0.44 -30.36
C ILE A 101 -2.89 0.93 -30.64
N GLY A 102 -3.06 1.81 -31.62
CA GLY A 102 -4.38 2.23 -32.12
C GLY A 102 -5.22 1.08 -32.67
N GLU A 103 -4.59 0.03 -33.17
CA GLU A 103 -5.28 -1.17 -33.66
C GLU A 103 -5.68 -2.08 -32.51
N LYS A 104 -6.98 -2.42 -32.44
CA LYS A 104 -7.59 -3.21 -31.35
C LYS A 104 -6.85 -4.52 -31.04
N GLU A 105 -6.29 -5.15 -32.06
CA GLU A 105 -5.61 -6.45 -31.93
C GLU A 105 -4.26 -6.36 -31.24
N PHE A 106 -3.63 -5.19 -31.29
CA PHE A 106 -2.29 -4.95 -30.75
C PHE A 106 -2.28 -4.13 -29.46
N THR A 107 -3.44 -3.71 -28.93
CA THR A 107 -3.53 -2.92 -27.69
C THR A 107 -2.85 -3.57 -26.48
N LYS A 108 -2.72 -4.90 -26.46
CA LYS A 108 -2.02 -5.64 -25.40
C LYS A 108 -0.50 -5.45 -25.40
N LEU A 109 0.04 -4.84 -26.47
CA LEU A 109 1.47 -4.52 -26.59
C LEU A 109 1.83 -3.16 -25.98
N GLN A 110 0.88 -2.48 -25.33
CA GLN A 110 1.15 -1.25 -24.59
C GLN A 110 2.32 -1.43 -23.63
N GLY A 111 3.21 -0.46 -23.57
CA GLY A 111 4.44 -0.48 -22.81
C GLY A 111 5.55 -1.26 -23.50
N PHE A 112 5.28 -2.40 -24.14
CA PHE A 112 6.29 -3.13 -24.92
C PHE A 112 6.70 -2.34 -26.17
N MET A 113 5.70 -1.84 -26.90
CA MET A 113 5.96 -1.01 -28.09
C MET A 113 6.55 0.34 -27.68
N GLY A 114 6.04 0.94 -26.60
CA GLY A 114 6.62 2.17 -26.06
C GLY A 114 8.11 2.03 -25.72
N ALA A 115 8.50 0.94 -25.08
CA ALA A 115 9.90 0.64 -24.77
C ALA A 115 10.77 0.48 -26.02
N ASP A 116 10.31 -0.30 -27.00
CA ASP A 116 11.05 -0.53 -28.24
C ASP A 116 11.17 0.77 -29.05
N TYR A 117 10.10 1.53 -29.20
CA TYR A 117 10.12 2.83 -29.88
C TYR A 117 11.02 3.85 -29.18
N ALA A 118 11.07 3.84 -27.83
CA ALA A 118 11.97 4.69 -27.08
C ALA A 118 13.44 4.37 -27.41
N LEU A 119 13.84 3.10 -27.38
CA LEU A 119 15.20 2.69 -27.77
C LEU A 119 15.54 3.08 -29.21
N LYS A 120 14.61 2.86 -30.14
CA LYS A 120 14.79 3.22 -31.56
C LYS A 120 14.84 4.73 -31.78
N SER A 121 14.27 5.51 -30.86
CA SER A 121 14.34 6.97 -30.86
C SER A 121 15.57 7.53 -30.14
N GLY A 122 16.45 6.66 -29.62
CA GLY A 122 17.70 7.06 -28.96
C GLY A 122 17.62 7.30 -27.46
N GLU A 123 16.51 6.91 -26.82
CA GLU A 123 16.44 6.89 -25.35
C GLU A 123 17.36 5.79 -24.79
N ASN A 124 17.83 5.99 -23.55
CA ASN A 124 18.67 4.98 -22.91
C ASN A 124 17.87 3.74 -22.44
N GLU A 125 18.58 2.66 -22.12
CA GLU A 125 17.99 1.38 -21.73
C GLU A 125 17.13 1.46 -20.47
N ARG A 126 17.48 2.32 -19.50
CA ARG A 126 16.72 2.50 -18.25
C ARG A 126 15.35 3.12 -18.52
N VAL A 127 15.31 4.18 -19.33
CA VAL A 127 14.07 4.84 -19.74
C VAL A 127 13.19 3.85 -20.51
N SER A 128 13.76 3.12 -21.44
CA SER A 128 13.05 2.10 -22.21
C SER A 128 12.45 1.03 -21.30
N LEU A 129 13.27 0.44 -20.42
CA LEU A 129 12.81 -0.58 -19.48
C LEU A 129 11.73 -0.02 -18.55
N GLY A 130 11.92 1.18 -18.03
CA GLY A 130 10.95 1.87 -17.19
C GLY A 130 9.59 2.06 -17.87
N ILE A 131 9.59 2.42 -19.18
CA ILE A 131 8.36 2.53 -19.99
C ILE A 131 7.62 1.18 -20.05
N LYS A 132 8.33 0.06 -20.18
CA LYS A 132 7.71 -1.27 -20.14
C LYS A 132 7.21 -1.61 -18.74
N GLU A 133 8.05 -1.42 -17.74
CA GLU A 133 7.83 -1.88 -16.38
C GLU A 133 6.81 -1.05 -15.59
N HIS A 134 6.52 0.20 -15.99
CA HIS A 134 5.51 1.00 -15.29
C HIS A 134 4.12 0.37 -15.30
N TYR A 135 3.84 -0.54 -16.24
CA TYR A 135 2.61 -1.33 -16.27
C TYR A 135 2.62 -2.52 -15.30
N TYR A 136 3.78 -2.93 -14.79
CA TYR A 136 3.87 -4.09 -13.90
C TYR A 136 3.48 -3.75 -12.46
N PRO A 137 2.82 -4.67 -11.72
CA PRO A 137 2.15 -5.87 -12.22
C PRO A 137 0.83 -5.51 -12.96
N ARG A 138 0.52 -6.18 -14.07
CA ARG A 138 -0.72 -6.00 -14.85
C ARG A 138 -1.88 -6.83 -14.33
N PHE A 139 -1.56 -7.93 -13.64
CA PHE A 139 -2.50 -8.86 -13.02
C PHE A 139 -1.83 -9.53 -11.80
N GLN A 140 -2.62 -10.25 -11.01
CA GLN A 140 -2.09 -10.98 -9.84
C GLN A 140 -1.11 -12.07 -10.28
N GLY A 141 0.10 -12.08 -9.69
CA GLY A 141 1.18 -13.01 -10.05
C GLY A 141 1.99 -12.60 -11.29
N ASP A 142 1.78 -11.42 -11.86
CA ASP A 142 2.63 -10.86 -12.92
C ASP A 142 4.01 -10.47 -12.36
N LEU A 143 4.97 -10.20 -13.26
CA LEU A 143 6.27 -9.66 -12.92
C LEU A 143 6.12 -8.31 -12.20
N LEU A 144 7.06 -8.01 -11.32
CA LEU A 144 7.19 -6.70 -10.69
C LEU A 144 8.26 -5.88 -11.43
N PRO A 145 8.19 -4.54 -11.38
CA PRO A 145 9.25 -3.70 -11.92
C PRO A 145 10.54 -3.91 -11.13
N THR A 146 11.68 -3.86 -11.83
CA THR A 146 13.00 -4.12 -11.25
C THR A 146 13.82 -2.84 -11.10
N GLU A 147 13.58 -1.84 -11.93
CA GLU A 147 14.31 -0.59 -11.94
C GLU A 147 13.47 0.55 -11.36
N MET A 148 14.15 1.52 -10.72
CA MET A 148 13.48 2.66 -10.07
C MET A 148 12.63 3.48 -11.05
N GLU A 149 13.04 3.56 -12.31
CA GLU A 149 12.31 4.24 -13.38
C GLU A 149 10.91 3.63 -13.56
N GLY A 150 10.82 2.31 -13.65
CA GLY A 150 9.54 1.58 -13.74
C GLY A 150 8.73 1.61 -12.46
N ILE A 151 9.40 1.47 -11.31
CA ILE A 151 8.79 1.52 -9.97
C ILE A 151 8.10 2.87 -9.75
N ILE A 152 8.85 3.96 -9.86
CA ILE A 152 8.34 5.31 -9.57
C ILE A 152 7.29 5.72 -10.60
N ALA A 153 7.53 5.49 -11.90
CA ALA A 153 6.55 5.79 -12.94
C ALA A 153 5.26 5.00 -12.73
N GLY A 154 5.36 3.71 -12.38
CA GLY A 154 4.20 2.85 -12.15
C GLY A 154 3.39 3.25 -10.91
N ILE A 155 4.05 3.60 -9.81
CA ILE A 155 3.37 4.11 -8.59
C ILE A 155 2.69 5.45 -8.90
N SER A 156 3.40 6.38 -9.55
CA SER A 156 2.88 7.72 -9.87
C SER A 156 1.66 7.66 -10.79
N ASP A 157 1.68 6.85 -11.83
CA ASP A 157 0.57 6.66 -12.75
C ASP A 157 -0.66 6.06 -12.06
N ARG A 158 -0.45 5.05 -11.20
CA ARG A 158 -1.55 4.37 -10.50
C ARG A 158 -2.15 5.20 -9.38
N ILE A 159 -1.32 5.91 -8.59
CA ILE A 159 -1.84 6.72 -7.49
C ILE A 159 -2.62 7.94 -8.02
N ASP A 160 -2.19 8.58 -9.10
CA ASP A 160 -2.96 9.63 -9.76
C ASP A 160 -4.32 9.11 -10.25
N THR A 161 -4.35 7.91 -10.84
CA THR A 161 -5.61 7.27 -11.25
C THR A 161 -6.51 7.00 -10.06
N LEU A 162 -5.98 6.41 -9.00
CA LEU A 162 -6.73 5.99 -7.82
C LEU A 162 -7.33 7.22 -7.10
N VAL A 163 -6.48 8.16 -6.70
CA VAL A 163 -6.89 9.36 -5.96
C VAL A 163 -7.76 10.26 -6.83
N GLY A 164 -7.43 10.39 -8.12
CA GLY A 164 -8.22 11.16 -9.07
C GLY A 164 -9.64 10.61 -9.21
N CYS A 165 -9.81 9.31 -9.42
CA CYS A 165 -11.13 8.69 -9.51
C CYS A 165 -11.94 8.86 -8.22
N PHE A 166 -11.35 8.64 -7.05
CA PHE A 166 -12.01 8.90 -5.77
C PHE A 166 -12.37 10.39 -5.62
N GLY A 167 -11.47 11.28 -6.04
CA GLY A 167 -11.65 12.74 -6.00
C GLY A 167 -12.81 13.26 -6.84
N VAL A 168 -13.17 12.56 -7.93
CA VAL A 168 -14.34 12.91 -8.77
C VAL A 168 -15.55 12.01 -8.51
N GLY A 169 -15.50 11.14 -7.50
CA GLY A 169 -16.63 10.29 -7.09
C GLY A 169 -16.78 8.99 -7.87
N VAL A 170 -15.76 8.56 -8.61
CA VAL A 170 -15.73 7.26 -9.29
C VAL A 170 -15.11 6.22 -8.37
N ILE A 171 -15.94 5.64 -7.50
CA ILE A 171 -15.53 4.69 -6.47
C ILE A 171 -15.97 3.28 -6.87
N PRO A 172 -15.09 2.26 -6.75
CA PRO A 172 -15.47 0.87 -7.04
C PRO A 172 -16.58 0.37 -6.10
N SER A 173 -17.63 -0.23 -6.67
CA SER A 173 -18.74 -0.80 -5.91
C SER A 173 -19.09 -2.21 -6.42
N GLY A 174 -19.20 -3.19 -5.52
CA GLY A 174 -19.47 -4.57 -5.92
C GLY A 174 -18.51 -5.06 -7.01
N SER A 175 -19.02 -5.54 -8.14
CA SER A 175 -18.22 -5.97 -9.31
C SER A 175 -17.81 -4.82 -10.24
N LYS A 176 -18.33 -3.60 -10.04
CA LYS A 176 -18.05 -2.45 -10.91
C LYS A 176 -16.76 -1.78 -10.51
N ASP A 177 -15.78 -1.82 -11.41
CA ASP A 177 -14.47 -1.17 -11.28
C ASP A 177 -13.92 -0.80 -12.67
N PRO A 178 -14.50 0.21 -13.32
CA PRO A 178 -14.21 0.54 -14.73
C PRO A 178 -12.78 1.01 -14.96
N PHE A 179 -12.13 1.58 -13.93
CA PHE A 179 -10.73 2.03 -14.00
C PHE A 179 -9.74 1.06 -13.35
N ALA A 180 -10.21 -0.13 -12.94
CA ALA A 180 -9.39 -1.14 -12.27
C ALA A 180 -8.66 -0.63 -11.02
N LEU A 181 -9.32 0.20 -10.23
CA LEU A 181 -8.75 0.86 -9.06
C LEU A 181 -8.28 -0.15 -7.99
N ARG A 182 -9.00 -1.30 -7.85
CA ARG A 182 -8.56 -2.38 -6.97
C ARG A 182 -7.22 -2.96 -7.39
N ARG A 183 -7.02 -3.16 -8.70
CA ARG A 183 -5.73 -3.63 -9.25
C ARG A 183 -4.66 -2.57 -9.13
N ALA A 184 -5.00 -1.29 -9.32
CA ALA A 184 -4.06 -0.19 -9.16
C ALA A 184 -3.51 -0.12 -7.73
N ALA A 185 -4.39 -0.11 -6.73
CA ALA A 185 -3.99 -0.10 -5.31
C ALA A 185 -3.20 -1.36 -4.93
N LEU A 186 -3.64 -2.55 -5.37
CA LEU A 186 -2.93 -3.80 -5.14
C LEU A 186 -1.54 -3.78 -5.79
N GLY A 187 -1.43 -3.24 -7.01
CA GLY A 187 -0.16 -3.09 -7.71
C GLY A 187 0.81 -2.16 -7.00
N ILE A 188 0.34 -1.00 -6.51
CA ILE A 188 1.15 -0.09 -5.68
C ILE A 188 1.65 -0.81 -4.44
N ALA A 189 0.74 -1.44 -3.67
CA ALA A 189 1.08 -2.09 -2.43
C ALA A 189 2.07 -3.26 -2.62
N ASN A 190 1.88 -4.09 -3.65
CA ASN A 190 2.82 -5.17 -4.00
C ASN A 190 4.21 -4.64 -4.36
N VAL A 191 4.29 -3.56 -5.15
CA VAL A 191 5.58 -2.95 -5.51
C VAL A 191 6.26 -2.39 -4.26
N ILE A 192 5.55 -1.64 -3.40
CA ILE A 192 6.10 -1.10 -2.16
C ILE A 192 6.67 -2.21 -1.27
N VAL A 193 5.87 -3.26 -1.03
CA VAL A 193 6.25 -4.37 -0.12
C VAL A 193 7.43 -5.17 -0.66
N ASN A 194 7.38 -5.57 -1.94
CA ASN A 194 8.41 -6.45 -2.52
C ASN A 194 9.73 -5.70 -2.79
N SER A 195 9.66 -4.43 -3.17
CA SER A 195 10.86 -3.57 -3.35
C SER A 195 11.32 -2.92 -2.03
N LYS A 196 10.65 -3.21 -0.90
CA LYS A 196 10.98 -2.72 0.45
C LYS A 196 11.07 -1.18 0.51
N LEU A 197 10.14 -0.50 -0.14
CA LEU A 197 10.17 0.96 -0.22
C LEU A 197 9.62 1.59 1.06
N ASN A 198 10.39 2.46 1.68
CA ASN A 198 9.97 3.20 2.87
C ASN A 198 9.13 4.42 2.46
N ILE A 199 7.85 4.21 2.21
CA ILE A 199 6.89 5.23 1.75
C ILE A 199 5.74 5.33 2.74
N SER A 200 5.40 6.56 3.16
CA SER A 200 4.13 6.85 3.83
C SER A 200 3.00 6.89 2.79
N LEU A 201 2.02 6.02 2.93
CA LEU A 201 0.82 6.01 2.07
C LEU A 201 0.04 7.32 2.20
N LYS A 202 -0.08 7.84 3.43
CA LYS A 202 -0.76 9.11 3.70
C LYS A 202 -0.08 10.27 2.98
N ALA A 203 1.24 10.35 3.04
CA ALA A 203 2.00 11.40 2.36
C ALA A 203 1.89 11.26 0.83
N LEU A 204 1.93 10.03 0.30
CA LEU A 204 1.76 9.76 -1.13
C LEU A 204 0.36 10.15 -1.63
N VAL A 205 -0.69 9.78 -0.89
CA VAL A 205 -2.08 10.17 -1.19
C VAL A 205 -2.24 11.68 -1.15
N ASN A 206 -1.69 12.34 -0.14
CA ASN A 206 -1.74 13.80 -0.01
C ASN A 206 -1.00 14.50 -1.14
N LYS A 207 0.18 14.01 -1.56
CA LYS A 207 0.88 14.56 -2.74
C LYS A 207 0.02 14.46 -4.00
N SER A 208 -0.67 13.33 -4.21
CA SER A 208 -1.59 13.19 -5.34
C SER A 208 -2.80 14.12 -5.23
N LEU A 209 -3.37 14.30 -4.03
CA LEU A 209 -4.45 15.27 -3.81
C LEU A 209 -4.00 16.72 -4.09
N ASP A 210 -2.77 17.07 -3.73
CA ASP A 210 -2.21 18.40 -4.02
C ASP A 210 -2.17 18.69 -5.53
N THR A 211 -1.79 17.71 -6.35
CA THR A 211 -1.79 17.86 -7.81
C THR A 211 -3.20 18.05 -8.38
N LEU A 212 -4.20 17.33 -7.85
CA LEU A 212 -5.60 17.47 -8.26
C LEU A 212 -6.20 18.82 -7.87
N VAL A 213 -5.83 19.33 -6.69
CA VAL A 213 -6.24 20.68 -6.23
C VAL A 213 -5.60 21.73 -7.11
N ALA A 214 -4.31 21.62 -7.43
CA ALA A 214 -3.59 22.56 -8.30
C ALA A 214 -4.21 22.63 -9.71
N ASP A 215 -4.64 21.48 -10.24
CA ASP A 215 -5.33 21.37 -11.54
C ASP A 215 -6.82 21.82 -11.48
N GLY A 216 -7.37 22.05 -10.28
CA GLY A 216 -8.78 22.44 -10.09
C GLY A 216 -9.77 21.32 -10.42
N VAL A 217 -9.37 20.05 -10.38
CA VAL A 217 -10.20 18.90 -10.79
C VAL A 217 -10.75 18.10 -9.59
N LEU A 218 -10.32 18.39 -8.38
CA LEU A 218 -10.86 17.75 -7.17
C LEU A 218 -12.30 18.25 -6.92
N LYS A 219 -13.27 17.31 -6.90
CA LYS A 219 -14.71 17.65 -6.72
C LYS A 219 -15.26 17.32 -5.34
N ARG A 220 -14.60 16.43 -4.62
CA ARG A 220 -15.02 15.96 -3.30
C ARG A 220 -14.16 16.56 -2.20
N ASP A 221 -14.68 16.53 -0.98
CA ASP A 221 -13.91 16.95 0.18
C ASP A 221 -12.60 16.17 0.31
N ARG A 222 -11.49 16.91 0.49
CA ARG A 222 -10.14 16.38 0.52
C ARG A 222 -9.95 15.34 1.64
N ALA A 223 -10.41 15.66 2.85
CA ALA A 223 -10.23 14.78 4.01
C ALA A 223 -11.01 13.47 3.84
N THR A 224 -12.20 13.55 3.27
CA THR A 224 -13.03 12.40 2.95
C THR A 224 -12.34 11.49 1.92
N VAL A 225 -11.77 12.06 0.84
CA VAL A 225 -11.06 11.30 -0.18
C VAL A 225 -9.80 10.65 0.40
N GLU A 226 -9.02 11.38 1.20
CA GLU A 226 -7.84 10.83 1.89
C GLU A 226 -8.21 9.60 2.72
N ALA A 227 -9.21 9.73 3.60
CA ALA A 227 -9.63 8.65 4.50
C ALA A 227 -10.10 7.41 3.72
N GLU A 228 -10.93 7.59 2.68
CA GLU A 228 -11.43 6.49 1.87
C GLU A 228 -10.32 5.77 1.08
N VAL A 229 -9.36 6.51 0.54
CA VAL A 229 -8.22 5.92 -0.19
C VAL A 229 -7.29 5.17 0.77
N LEU A 230 -7.03 5.69 1.97
CA LEU A 230 -6.24 4.98 2.99
C LEU A 230 -6.94 3.70 3.45
N GLU A 231 -8.25 3.75 3.71
CA GLU A 231 -9.03 2.53 4.00
C GLU A 231 -9.01 1.55 2.83
N PHE A 232 -9.03 2.06 1.61
CA PHE A 232 -8.91 1.22 0.41
C PHE A 232 -7.56 0.51 0.33
N PHE A 233 -6.44 1.15 0.72
CA PHE A 233 -5.12 0.51 0.83
C PHE A 233 -5.07 -0.52 1.97
N LYS A 234 -5.66 -0.21 3.12
CA LYS A 234 -5.76 -1.11 4.27
C LYS A 234 -6.33 -2.47 3.89
N GLN A 235 -7.43 -2.47 3.12
CA GLN A 235 -8.03 -3.72 2.61
C GLN A 235 -7.09 -4.50 1.68
N ARG A 236 -6.18 -3.82 0.94
CA ARG A 236 -5.18 -4.49 0.07
C ARG A 236 -4.02 -5.04 0.88
N ALA A 237 -3.60 -4.33 1.93
CA ALA A 237 -2.59 -4.86 2.87
C ALA A 237 -3.06 -6.17 3.50
N ILE A 238 -4.32 -6.23 3.97
CA ILE A 238 -4.91 -7.47 4.52
C ILE A 238 -4.85 -8.61 3.49
N ASN A 239 -5.20 -8.35 2.24
CA ASN A 239 -5.16 -9.38 1.20
C ASN A 239 -3.73 -9.85 0.90
N ILE A 240 -2.78 -8.91 0.73
CA ILE A 240 -1.37 -9.23 0.42
C ILE A 240 -0.74 -10.05 1.54
N PHE A 241 -0.94 -9.64 2.79
CA PHE A 241 -0.37 -10.34 3.94
C PHE A 241 -1.03 -11.71 4.15
N GLY A 242 -2.33 -11.83 3.86
CA GLY A 242 -3.05 -13.12 3.84
C GLY A 242 -2.52 -14.06 2.75
N ASP A 243 -2.27 -13.55 1.54
CA ASP A 243 -1.68 -14.33 0.43
C ASP A 243 -0.23 -14.80 0.75
N MET A 244 0.47 -14.09 1.65
CA MET A 244 1.77 -14.49 2.18
C MET A 244 1.67 -15.58 3.28
N GLY A 245 0.46 -15.95 3.71
CA GLY A 245 0.20 -17.03 4.67
C GLY A 245 0.13 -16.61 6.13
N TYR A 246 0.04 -15.32 6.44
CA TYR A 246 -0.15 -14.84 7.81
C TYR A 246 -1.61 -14.97 8.26
N SER A 247 -1.81 -15.17 9.56
CA SER A 247 -3.13 -15.33 10.18
C SER A 247 -3.93 -14.03 10.14
N ARG A 248 -5.21 -14.13 9.84
CA ARG A 248 -6.07 -12.96 9.63
C ARG A 248 -6.20 -12.07 10.86
N ASP A 249 -6.34 -12.65 12.05
CA ASP A 249 -6.41 -11.95 13.32
C ASP A 249 -5.15 -11.12 13.60
N VAL A 250 -3.96 -11.70 13.35
CA VAL A 250 -2.66 -11.01 13.47
C VAL A 250 -2.56 -9.85 12.47
N ILE A 251 -2.94 -10.10 11.22
CA ILE A 251 -2.92 -9.06 10.18
C ILE A 251 -3.82 -7.89 10.58
N VAL A 252 -5.05 -8.18 10.98
CA VAL A 252 -6.04 -7.15 11.34
C VAL A 252 -5.59 -6.38 12.57
N ALA A 253 -5.06 -7.05 13.60
CA ALA A 253 -4.52 -6.41 14.79
C ALA A 253 -3.44 -5.36 14.48
N VAL A 254 -2.57 -5.63 13.52
CA VAL A 254 -1.50 -4.71 13.09
C VAL A 254 -2.04 -3.61 12.19
N VAL A 255 -2.79 -3.98 11.15
CA VAL A 255 -3.24 -3.06 10.10
C VAL A 255 -4.29 -2.07 10.62
N ASP A 256 -5.14 -2.49 11.55
CA ASP A 256 -6.12 -1.60 12.20
C ASP A 256 -5.44 -0.57 13.10
N LYS A 257 -4.30 -0.91 13.69
CA LYS A 257 -3.53 0.03 14.49
C LYS A 257 -2.87 1.10 13.61
N ASP A 258 -2.10 0.67 12.62
CA ASP A 258 -1.45 1.55 11.65
C ASP A 258 -0.94 0.74 10.46
N CYS A 259 -1.17 1.23 9.24
CA CYS A 259 -0.62 0.67 8.00
C CYS A 259 -0.11 1.76 7.04
N ASP A 260 0.26 2.93 7.56
CA ASP A 260 0.78 4.02 6.73
C ASP A 260 2.07 3.62 6.00
N ASN A 261 2.91 2.82 6.63
CA ASN A 261 4.07 2.20 6.01
C ASN A 261 3.86 0.69 5.89
N LEU A 262 3.65 0.21 4.65
CA LEU A 262 3.35 -1.20 4.40
C LEU A 262 4.50 -2.16 4.72
N VAL A 263 5.75 -1.72 4.56
CA VAL A 263 6.93 -2.54 4.88
C VAL A 263 7.04 -2.71 6.38
N ASP A 264 6.85 -1.64 7.13
CA ASP A 264 6.81 -1.65 8.59
C ASP A 264 5.64 -2.51 9.13
N ALA A 265 4.45 -2.33 8.57
CA ALA A 265 3.29 -3.15 8.92
C ALA A 265 3.56 -4.65 8.69
N LEU A 266 4.22 -5.01 7.57
CA LEU A 266 4.60 -6.40 7.31
C LEU A 266 5.60 -6.94 8.34
N GLU A 267 6.59 -6.16 8.77
CA GLU A 267 7.55 -6.59 9.80
C GLU A 267 6.86 -6.80 11.16
N ARG A 268 5.91 -5.91 11.51
CA ARG A 268 5.07 -6.12 12.71
C ARG A 268 4.23 -7.39 12.62
N VAL A 269 3.60 -7.67 11.46
CA VAL A 269 2.83 -8.89 11.23
C VAL A 269 3.72 -10.12 11.37
N LYS A 270 4.91 -10.14 10.75
CA LYS A 270 5.86 -11.27 10.84
C LYS A 270 6.27 -11.56 12.28
N THR A 271 6.65 -10.52 13.00
CA THR A 271 7.12 -10.66 14.39
C THR A 271 6.00 -11.15 15.30
N LEU A 272 4.80 -10.57 15.16
CA LEU A 272 3.64 -10.95 15.97
C LEU A 272 3.15 -12.37 15.64
N GLU A 273 3.13 -12.76 14.37
CA GLU A 273 2.78 -14.13 13.94
C GLU A 273 3.74 -15.18 14.51
N SER A 274 5.04 -14.86 14.59
CA SER A 274 6.02 -15.76 15.20
C SER A 274 5.80 -15.90 16.69
N PHE A 275 5.61 -14.78 17.37
CA PHE A 275 5.40 -14.72 18.82
C PHE A 275 4.07 -15.36 19.24
N ALA A 276 3.00 -15.21 18.42
CA ALA A 276 1.69 -15.79 18.69
C ALA A 276 1.69 -17.35 18.71
N LYS A 277 2.75 -17.98 18.24
CA LYS A 277 2.95 -19.45 18.27
C LYS A 277 3.69 -19.93 19.53
N GLU A 278 4.22 -19.01 20.34
CA GLU A 278 4.96 -19.34 21.56
C GLU A 278 3.99 -19.56 22.73
N GLU A 279 4.32 -20.52 23.60
CA GLU A 279 3.53 -20.84 24.80
C GLU A 279 3.36 -19.61 25.73
N GLU A 280 4.40 -18.78 25.80
CA GLU A 280 4.38 -17.56 26.63
C GLU A 280 3.35 -16.54 26.16
N PHE A 281 3.11 -16.44 24.85
CA PHE A 281 2.04 -15.59 24.33
C PHE A 281 0.65 -16.07 24.77
N GLY A 282 0.41 -17.37 24.73
CA GLY A 282 -0.85 -17.96 25.23
C GLY A 282 -1.13 -17.64 26.70
N LYS A 283 -0.07 -17.52 27.52
CA LYS A 283 -0.17 -17.12 28.94
C LYS A 283 -0.33 -15.61 29.12
N LEU A 284 0.21 -14.81 28.21
CA LEU A 284 0.16 -13.34 28.25
C LEU A 284 -1.17 -12.80 27.73
N LEU A 285 -1.70 -13.35 26.65
CA LEU A 285 -2.88 -12.83 25.95
C LEU A 285 -4.12 -12.63 26.85
N PRO A 286 -4.48 -13.56 27.75
CA PRO A 286 -5.60 -13.34 28.68
C PRO A 286 -5.38 -12.15 29.63
N VAL A 287 -4.13 -11.89 30.04
CA VAL A 287 -3.78 -10.76 30.90
C VAL A 287 -3.96 -9.45 30.15
N LEU A 288 -3.47 -9.37 28.90
CA LEU A 288 -3.63 -8.19 28.05
C LEU A 288 -5.11 -7.90 27.77
N LYS A 289 -5.88 -8.93 27.42
CA LYS A 289 -7.34 -8.81 27.19
C LYS A 289 -8.08 -8.34 28.44
N ARG A 290 -7.69 -8.80 29.63
CA ARG A 290 -8.29 -8.36 30.88
C ARG A 290 -8.04 -6.87 31.13
N VAL A 291 -6.81 -6.41 30.94
CA VAL A 291 -6.43 -4.98 31.07
C VAL A 291 -7.18 -4.13 30.05
N GLY A 292 -7.22 -4.55 28.79
CA GLY A 292 -7.91 -3.84 27.71
C GLY A 292 -9.42 -3.76 27.95
N ASN A 293 -10.06 -4.87 28.32
CA ASN A 293 -11.51 -4.92 28.53
C ASN A 293 -11.97 -4.06 29.71
N ILE A 294 -11.23 -4.05 30.81
CA ILE A 294 -11.62 -3.29 31.99
C ILE A 294 -11.49 -1.78 31.80
N SER A 295 -10.58 -1.34 30.92
CA SER A 295 -10.32 0.07 30.62
C SER A 295 -10.95 0.55 29.30
N LYS A 296 -11.77 -0.28 28.63
CA LYS A 296 -12.28 -0.03 27.28
C LYS A 296 -12.99 1.30 27.13
N ASP A 297 -13.86 1.63 28.09
CA ASP A 297 -14.69 2.84 28.07
C ASP A 297 -14.04 4.02 28.84
N HIS A 298 -12.81 3.84 29.33
CA HIS A 298 -12.07 4.87 30.07
C HIS A 298 -11.01 5.48 29.17
N THR A 299 -11.00 6.80 29.04
CA THR A 299 -10.09 7.53 28.13
C THR A 299 -8.97 8.26 28.84
N ASP A 300 -9.13 8.55 30.14
CA ASP A 300 -8.15 9.29 30.92
C ASP A 300 -6.96 8.38 31.30
N MET A 301 -5.75 8.92 31.22
CA MET A 301 -4.50 8.27 31.63
C MET A 301 -3.78 9.03 32.73
N ILE A 302 -4.43 10.04 33.32
CA ILE A 302 -3.86 10.80 34.47
C ILE A 302 -4.01 9.96 35.70
N ILE A 303 -2.88 9.59 36.31
CA ILE A 303 -2.79 8.78 37.51
C ILE A 303 -2.33 9.65 38.68
N ASN A 304 -3.10 9.65 39.77
CA ASN A 304 -2.73 10.36 40.99
C ASN A 304 -2.20 9.36 42.04
N PRO A 305 -0.89 9.36 42.34
CA PRO A 305 -0.30 8.44 43.31
C PRO A 305 -0.83 8.60 44.75
N GLU A 306 -1.41 9.75 45.09
CA GLU A 306 -1.98 9.99 46.43
C GLU A 306 -3.27 9.17 46.66
N LEU A 307 -3.91 8.70 45.60
CA LEU A 307 -5.11 7.86 45.67
C LEU A 307 -4.81 6.36 45.76
N PHE A 308 -3.54 5.97 45.74
CA PHE A 308 -3.18 4.57 45.96
C PHE A 308 -3.46 4.13 47.39
N LYS A 309 -4.14 2.98 47.53
CA LYS A 309 -4.47 2.40 48.81
C LYS A 309 -3.54 1.26 49.20
N GLU A 310 -3.07 0.52 48.21
CA GLU A 310 -2.24 -0.67 48.39
C GLU A 310 -0.87 -0.48 47.71
N ASP A 311 0.15 -1.10 48.26
CA ASP A 311 1.52 -0.98 47.73
C ASP A 311 1.64 -1.52 46.32
N ILE A 312 0.86 -2.54 45.95
CA ILE A 312 0.85 -3.10 44.59
C ILE A 312 0.40 -2.08 43.53
N GLU A 313 -0.43 -1.08 43.86
CA GLU A 313 -0.83 -0.01 42.97
C GLU A 313 0.39 0.88 42.61
N LYS A 314 1.25 1.15 43.60
CA LYS A 314 2.49 1.91 43.40
C LYS A 314 3.52 1.10 42.60
N GLU A 315 3.68 -0.18 42.96
CA GLU A 315 4.61 -1.09 42.25
C GLU A 315 4.22 -1.20 40.76
N LEU A 316 2.94 -1.43 40.47
CA LEU A 316 2.45 -1.51 39.09
C LEU A 316 2.63 -0.18 38.36
N TYR A 317 2.39 0.96 39.00
CA TYR A 317 2.59 2.27 38.39
C TYR A 317 4.06 2.52 38.03
N GLN A 318 4.98 2.26 38.94
CA GLN A 318 6.43 2.40 38.70
C GLN A 318 6.88 1.48 37.57
N PHE A 319 6.46 0.21 37.60
CA PHE A 319 6.72 -0.75 36.51
C PHE A 319 6.17 -0.25 35.18
N SER A 320 4.93 0.28 35.13
CA SER A 320 4.30 0.77 33.93
C SER A 320 5.06 1.95 33.28
N VAL A 321 5.59 2.86 34.10
CA VAL A 321 6.41 3.99 33.65
C VAL A 321 7.73 3.50 33.06
N GLU A 322 8.43 2.57 33.71
CA GLU A 322 9.65 1.97 33.21
C GLU A 322 9.40 1.19 31.91
N LEU A 323 8.33 0.39 31.87
CA LEU A 323 7.91 -0.37 30.70
C LEU A 323 7.61 0.56 29.51
N SER A 324 6.89 1.66 29.76
CA SER A 324 6.57 2.64 28.71
C SER A 324 7.84 3.19 28.06
N ASN A 325 8.88 3.50 28.83
CA ASN A 325 10.14 4.00 28.30
C ASN A 325 10.84 2.96 27.42
N LYS A 326 10.91 1.71 27.89
CA LYS A 326 11.54 0.61 27.15
C LYS A 326 10.79 0.30 25.86
N VAL A 327 9.47 0.24 25.92
CA VAL A 327 8.58 -0.02 24.79
C VAL A 327 8.67 1.10 23.76
N ASN A 328 8.70 2.36 24.18
CA ASN A 328 8.86 3.49 23.26
C ASN A 328 10.18 3.39 22.49
N LEU A 329 11.28 3.09 23.18
CA LEU A 329 12.58 2.90 22.56
C LEU A 329 12.57 1.74 21.54
N ALA A 330 11.95 0.62 21.88
CA ALA A 330 11.84 -0.52 20.98
C ALA A 330 11.01 -0.17 19.71
N ILE A 331 9.91 0.57 19.87
CA ILE A 331 9.09 1.04 18.73
C ILE A 331 9.87 2.03 17.84
N GLU A 332 10.59 3.00 18.44
CA GLU A 332 11.42 3.96 17.71
C GLU A 332 12.52 3.26 16.89
N GLN A 333 13.10 2.20 17.45
CA GLN A 333 14.12 1.38 16.81
C GLN A 333 13.54 0.33 15.84
N ARG A 334 12.21 0.19 15.76
CA ARG A 334 11.50 -0.87 15.04
C ARG A 334 11.94 -2.29 15.48
N ASP A 335 12.36 -2.42 16.74
CA ASP A 335 12.67 -3.71 17.37
C ASP A 335 11.40 -4.31 18.00
N TYR A 336 10.57 -4.89 17.15
CA TYR A 336 9.29 -5.45 17.56
C TYR A 336 9.42 -6.72 18.40
N ALA A 337 10.51 -7.47 18.24
CA ALA A 337 10.81 -8.60 19.10
C ALA A 337 11.09 -8.14 20.53
N LYS A 338 11.90 -7.10 20.69
CA LYS A 338 12.18 -6.50 22.00
C LYS A 338 10.93 -5.91 22.62
N TYR A 339 10.06 -5.26 21.83
CA TYR A 339 8.76 -4.78 22.32
C TYR A 339 7.94 -5.91 22.94
N LEU A 340 7.82 -7.06 22.27
CA LEU A 340 7.07 -8.23 22.74
C LEU A 340 7.70 -8.85 24.00
N GLU A 341 9.02 -8.93 24.06
CA GLU A 341 9.75 -9.36 25.25
C GLU A 341 9.44 -8.45 26.46
N GLU A 342 9.51 -7.14 26.29
CA GLU A 342 9.26 -6.18 27.37
C GLU A 342 7.81 -6.26 27.89
N ILE A 343 6.81 -6.32 27.00
CA ILE A 343 5.41 -6.45 27.47
C ILE A 343 5.14 -7.77 28.19
N THR A 344 5.85 -8.84 27.80
CA THR A 344 5.74 -10.16 28.45
C THR A 344 6.22 -10.12 29.90
N SER A 345 7.23 -9.30 30.21
CA SER A 345 7.75 -9.14 31.56
C SER A 345 6.73 -8.62 32.57
N GLY A 346 5.65 -7.96 32.09
CA GLY A 346 4.59 -7.41 32.94
C GLY A 346 3.56 -8.42 33.44
N LYS A 347 3.56 -9.65 32.91
CA LYS A 347 2.53 -10.65 33.18
C LYS A 347 2.30 -10.89 34.67
N ASP A 348 3.35 -11.15 35.43
CA ASP A 348 3.23 -11.57 36.84
C ASP A 348 2.82 -10.42 37.76
N ILE A 349 3.34 -9.22 37.54
CA ILE A 349 2.95 -8.06 38.37
C ILE A 349 1.49 -7.66 38.09
N ILE A 350 1.01 -7.78 36.84
CA ILE A 350 -0.38 -7.48 36.50
C ILE A 350 -1.33 -8.52 37.13
N ASN A 351 -0.98 -9.80 37.05
CA ASN A 351 -1.77 -10.84 37.72
C ASN A 351 -1.83 -10.60 39.25
N ASN A 352 -0.71 -10.32 39.91
CA ASN A 352 -0.65 -10.01 41.34
C ASN A 352 -1.50 -8.77 41.70
N TYR A 353 -1.52 -7.77 40.80
CA TYR A 353 -2.40 -6.60 40.97
C TYR A 353 -3.88 -7.01 40.96
N PHE A 354 -4.32 -7.78 39.98
CA PHE A 354 -5.72 -8.20 39.88
C PHE A 354 -6.15 -9.18 40.97
N ASP A 355 -5.22 -9.90 41.57
CA ASP A 355 -5.51 -10.78 42.70
C ASP A 355 -5.76 -10.00 44.01
N LYS A 356 -5.16 -8.81 44.12
CA LYS A 356 -5.26 -7.98 45.35
C LYS A 356 -6.23 -6.82 45.19
N ILE A 357 -6.47 -6.32 43.99
CA ILE A 357 -7.18 -5.08 43.73
C ILE A 357 -8.49 -5.33 42.96
N ILE A 358 -9.58 -4.80 43.48
CA ILE A 358 -10.85 -4.67 42.78
C ILE A 358 -10.83 -3.31 42.06
N VAL A 359 -10.63 -3.29 40.76
CA VAL A 359 -10.53 -2.05 39.95
C VAL A 359 -11.80 -1.20 40.08
N MET A 360 -12.97 -1.85 40.03
CA MET A 360 -14.28 -1.20 40.16
C MET A 360 -14.63 -0.92 41.63
N ASP A 361 -13.87 0.00 42.25
CA ASP A 361 -14.08 0.43 43.64
C ASP A 361 -15.41 1.20 43.79
N LYS A 362 -15.92 1.24 45.04
CA LYS A 362 -17.12 2.02 45.39
C LYS A 362 -16.85 3.52 45.41
N ASP A 363 -15.63 3.91 45.72
CA ASP A 363 -15.16 5.29 45.64
C ASP A 363 -14.83 5.64 44.22
N GLU A 364 -15.55 6.57 43.63
CA GLU A 364 -15.40 6.98 42.21
C GLU A 364 -14.02 7.55 41.90
N ALA A 365 -13.37 8.25 42.86
CA ALA A 365 -12.03 8.79 42.65
C ALA A 365 -10.98 7.66 42.55
N ILE A 366 -11.07 6.67 43.44
CA ILE A 366 -10.20 5.50 43.46
C ILE A 366 -10.45 4.67 42.21
N LYS A 367 -11.71 4.40 41.86
CA LYS A 367 -12.10 3.67 40.63
C LYS A 367 -11.51 4.31 39.41
N ASN A 368 -11.70 5.61 39.21
CA ASN A 368 -11.18 6.32 38.06
C ASN A 368 -9.66 6.28 38.00
N ASN A 369 -8.96 6.43 39.12
CA ASN A 369 -7.51 6.34 39.18
C ASN A 369 -7.00 4.94 38.77
N ARG A 370 -7.66 3.87 39.23
CA ARG A 370 -7.35 2.48 38.84
C ARG A 370 -7.65 2.23 37.36
N LEU A 371 -8.74 2.76 36.81
CA LEU A 371 -9.06 2.68 35.39
C LEU A 371 -8.03 3.45 34.55
N SER A 372 -7.56 4.62 34.99
CA SER A 372 -6.49 5.36 34.31
C SER A 372 -5.20 4.56 34.29
N GLN A 373 -4.86 3.83 35.36
CA GLN A 373 -3.69 2.95 35.38
C GLN A 373 -3.83 1.78 34.36
N MET A 374 -5.02 1.16 34.28
CA MET A 374 -5.29 0.11 33.28
C MET A 374 -5.28 0.69 31.87
N ARG A 375 -5.80 1.89 31.67
CA ARG A 375 -5.77 2.56 30.36
C ARG A 375 -4.35 2.87 29.91
N PHE A 376 -3.50 3.33 30.81
CA PHE A 376 -2.08 3.57 30.52
C PHE A 376 -1.36 2.27 30.11
N LEU A 377 -1.61 1.15 30.80
CA LEU A 377 -1.10 -0.16 30.39
C LEU A 377 -1.62 -0.58 29.02
N THR A 378 -2.91 -0.38 28.75
CA THR A 378 -3.51 -0.68 27.44
C THR A 378 -2.82 0.09 26.32
N ASP A 379 -2.52 1.38 26.54
CA ASP A 379 -1.78 2.18 25.56
C ASP A 379 -0.39 1.58 25.29
N ILE A 380 0.33 1.16 26.34
CA ILE A 380 1.63 0.49 26.19
C ILE A 380 1.50 -0.79 25.35
N PHE A 381 0.51 -1.63 25.65
CA PHE A 381 0.31 -2.94 24.99
C PHE A 381 -0.24 -2.87 23.59
N THR A 382 -0.79 -1.74 23.17
CA THR A 382 -1.37 -1.58 21.83
C THR A 382 -0.53 -0.70 20.90
N LYS A 383 0.71 -0.38 21.23
CA LYS A 383 1.57 0.47 20.39
C LYS A 383 1.92 -0.18 19.04
N MET A 384 2.22 -1.47 19.06
CA MET A 384 2.58 -2.24 17.86
C MET A 384 1.34 -2.74 17.09
N ALA A 385 0.33 -3.23 17.82
CA ALA A 385 -0.86 -3.87 17.29
C ALA A 385 -1.99 -3.84 18.32
N ASP A 386 -3.25 -3.95 17.89
CA ASP A 386 -4.36 -4.17 18.82
C ASP A 386 -4.45 -5.66 19.21
N LEU A 387 -3.70 -6.03 20.23
CA LEU A 387 -3.58 -7.41 20.69
C LEU A 387 -4.92 -8.02 21.19
N ASN A 388 -5.95 -7.19 21.46
CA ASN A 388 -7.28 -7.69 21.82
C ASN A 388 -7.99 -8.42 20.66
N GLN A 389 -7.57 -8.16 19.42
CA GLN A 389 -8.15 -8.80 18.22
C GLN A 389 -7.58 -10.19 17.94
N ILE A 390 -6.53 -10.61 18.64
CA ILE A 390 -5.88 -11.90 18.41
C ILE A 390 -6.71 -13.01 19.08
N GLU A 391 -6.96 -14.08 18.34
CA GLU A 391 -7.66 -15.25 18.84
C GLU A 391 -6.74 -16.12 19.72
N GLU A 392 -7.31 -16.72 20.78
CA GLU A 392 -6.59 -17.70 21.59
C GLU A 392 -6.34 -18.97 20.77
N ARG A 393 -5.11 -19.45 20.76
CA ARG A 393 -4.68 -20.61 19.95
C ARG A 393 -4.25 -21.75 20.85
#